data_3c95840ed8657b5a8df5d3b9280e244c
#
_entry.id   3c95840ed8657b5a8df5d3b9280e244c
#
_cell.length_a   1.000
_cell.length_b   1.000
_cell.length_c   1.000
_cell.angle_alpha   90.00
_cell.angle_beta   90.00
_cell.angle_gamma   90.00
#
_symmetry.space_group_name_H-M   'P 1'
#
loop_
_entity.id
_entity.type
_entity.pdbx_description
1 polymer ?
#
loop_
_entity_poly.entity_id
_entity_poly.type
_entity_poly.pdbx_seq_one_letter_code
_entity_poly.pdbx_strand_id
1 'polypeptide(L)'
;MKIQLTPQAELKLKDKLGDKPGAIRLIYDTEGCGCAVNGFPGLRIVDEPTMEDIAVETGSPVPFIMNRKQAVFFEEKMRLDADPATYSFRLDSSGQNYGTNIQVLDARA
;
A
#
# COMPACT_ATOMS: atom_id res chain seq x y z
N MET A 1 5.46 8.18 -9.15
CA MET A 1 5.58 6.89 -8.46
C MET A 1 4.59 5.91 -9.03
N LYS A 2 4.99 4.69 -9.20
CA LYS A 2 4.18 3.68 -9.86
C LYS A 2 4.26 2.36 -9.11
N ILE A 3 3.12 1.74 -8.85
CA ILE A 3 3.04 0.42 -8.26
C ILE A 3 2.26 -0.47 -9.22
N GLN A 4 2.88 -1.55 -9.64
CA GLN A 4 2.22 -2.54 -10.47
C GLN A 4 1.47 -3.51 -9.56
N LEU A 5 0.16 -3.59 -9.73
CA LEU A 5 -0.66 -4.54 -9.00
C LEU A 5 -0.75 -5.83 -9.80
N THR A 6 -0.47 -6.96 -9.14
CA THR A 6 -0.75 -8.26 -9.76
C THR A 6 -2.26 -8.48 -9.77
N PRO A 7 -2.78 -9.37 -10.63
CA PRO A 7 -4.22 -9.68 -10.62
C PRO A 7 -4.74 -10.10 -9.26
N GLN A 8 -3.94 -10.84 -8.49
CA GLN A 8 -4.32 -11.26 -7.14
C GLN A 8 -4.43 -10.07 -6.20
N ALA A 9 -3.46 -9.15 -6.25
CA ALA A 9 -3.46 -7.96 -5.41
C ALA A 9 -4.65 -7.07 -5.73
N GLU A 10 -4.90 -6.83 -7.02
CA GLU A 10 -6.03 -6.02 -7.45
C GLU A 10 -7.36 -6.59 -6.96
N LEU A 11 -7.54 -7.89 -7.13
CA LEU A 11 -8.77 -8.55 -6.71
C LEU A 11 -8.99 -8.43 -5.21
N LYS A 12 -7.95 -8.66 -4.42
CA LYS A 12 -8.03 -8.57 -2.97
C LYS A 12 -8.31 -7.14 -2.49
N LEU A 13 -7.70 -6.16 -3.12
CA LEU A 13 -7.94 -4.76 -2.76
C LEU A 13 -9.35 -4.33 -3.12
N LYS A 14 -9.88 -4.74 -4.27
CA LYS A 14 -11.26 -4.46 -4.65
C LYS A 14 -12.24 -5.09 -3.67
N ASP A 15 -11.95 -6.30 -3.23
CA ASP A 15 -12.79 -7.00 -2.26
C ASP A 15 -12.80 -6.26 -0.92
N LYS A 16 -11.66 -5.77 -0.49
CA LYS A 16 -11.56 -5.00 0.75
C LYS A 16 -12.25 -3.65 0.67
N LEU A 17 -12.18 -2.99 -0.48
CA LEU A 17 -12.88 -1.73 -0.69
C LEU A 17 -14.41 -1.91 -0.67
N GLY A 18 -14.89 -2.99 -1.24
CA GLY A 18 -16.32 -3.25 -1.32
C GLY A 18 -17.06 -2.17 -2.10
N ASP A 19 -18.25 -1.84 -1.67
CA ASP A 19 -19.10 -0.85 -2.33
C ASP A 19 -18.89 0.57 -1.79
N LYS A 20 -18.08 0.73 -0.75
CA LYS A 20 -17.86 2.04 -0.14
C LYS A 20 -16.74 2.77 -0.86
N PRO A 21 -16.87 4.10 -1.05
CA PRO A 21 -15.78 4.87 -1.62
C PRO A 21 -14.57 4.87 -0.68
N GLY A 22 -13.38 4.98 -1.25
CA GLY A 22 -12.16 5.02 -0.46
C GLY A 22 -10.94 4.92 -1.36
N ALA A 23 -9.79 5.07 -0.76
CA ALA A 23 -8.51 4.94 -1.44
C ALA A 23 -7.56 4.11 -0.59
N ILE A 24 -6.66 3.41 -1.27
CA ILE A 24 -5.63 2.61 -0.59
C ILE A 24 -4.43 3.50 -0.37
N ARG A 25 -4.02 3.68 0.88
CA ARG A 25 -2.83 4.45 1.22
C ARG A 25 -1.71 3.51 1.59
N LEU A 26 -0.59 3.63 0.89
CA LEU A 26 0.63 2.92 1.26
C LEU A 26 1.35 3.76 2.31
N ILE A 27 1.65 3.15 3.45
CA ILE A 27 2.33 3.83 4.55
C ILE A 27 3.63 3.12 4.89
N TYR A 28 4.52 3.85 5.54
CA TYR A 28 5.75 3.29 6.08
C TYR A 28 5.74 3.58 7.57
N ASP A 29 5.44 2.57 8.36
CA ASP A 29 5.24 2.70 9.79
C ASP A 29 6.55 2.47 10.53
N THR A 30 7.02 3.50 11.20
CA THR A 30 8.23 3.42 12.01
C THR A 30 7.93 3.44 13.51
N GLU A 31 6.67 3.57 13.88
CA GLU A 31 6.28 3.63 15.27
C GLU A 31 6.39 2.27 15.95
N GLY A 32 6.67 2.29 17.23
CA GLY A 32 6.77 1.08 18.03
C GLY A 32 8.08 0.35 17.88
N CYS A 33 8.97 0.83 17.04
CA CYS A 33 10.25 0.19 16.82
C CYS A 33 11.34 0.64 17.80
N GLY A 34 11.05 1.62 18.62
CA GLY A 34 11.96 2.07 19.64
C GLY A 34 13.27 2.64 19.13
N CYS A 35 14.15 1.80 18.71
CA CYS A 35 15.46 2.19 18.20
C CYS A 35 15.69 1.73 16.76
N ALA A 36 14.69 1.14 16.15
CA ALA A 36 14.87 0.59 14.83
C ALA A 36 14.90 1.69 13.77
N VAL A 37 15.80 1.52 12.84
CA VAL A 37 15.87 2.37 11.66
C VAL A 37 15.02 1.82 10.53
N ASN A 38 14.50 0.61 10.69
CA ASN A 38 13.68 -0.06 9.69
C ASN A 38 12.22 0.03 10.08
N GLY A 39 11.42 0.61 9.20
CA GLY A 39 9.98 0.60 9.35
C GLY A 39 9.36 -0.57 8.59
N PHE A 40 8.06 -0.66 8.66
CA PHE A 40 7.29 -1.68 7.94
C PHE A 40 6.30 -1.00 7.01
N PRO A 41 6.22 -1.44 5.74
CA PRO A 41 5.16 -0.95 4.89
C PRO A 41 3.81 -1.50 5.34
N GLY A 42 2.77 -0.71 5.16
CA GLY A 42 1.42 -1.12 5.48
C GLY A 42 0.44 -0.53 4.48
N LEU A 43 -0.76 -1.09 4.45
CA LEU A 43 -1.82 -0.60 3.59
C LEU A 43 -3.01 -0.22 4.45
N ARG A 44 -3.58 0.95 4.18
CA ARG A 44 -4.78 1.42 4.86
C ARG A 44 -5.81 1.87 3.85
N ILE A 45 -7.07 1.56 4.11
CA ILE A 45 -8.17 2.10 3.33
C ILE A 45 -8.68 3.34 4.06
N VAL A 46 -8.68 4.47 3.36
CA VAL A 46 -9.12 5.74 3.93
C VAL A 46 -10.28 6.29 3.11
N ASP A 47 -11.07 7.19 3.71
CA ASP A 47 -12.25 7.73 3.04
C ASP A 47 -11.89 8.56 1.82
N GLU A 48 -10.87 9.41 1.94
CA GLU A 48 -10.43 10.25 0.85
C GLU A 48 -8.98 10.70 1.07
N PRO A 49 -8.29 11.10 0.00
CA PRO A 49 -6.94 11.62 0.13
C PRO A 49 -6.91 12.95 0.88
N THR A 50 -5.79 13.24 1.51
CA THR A 50 -5.52 14.54 2.12
C THR A 50 -4.62 15.36 1.22
N MET A 51 -4.36 16.61 1.62
CA MET A 51 -3.46 17.48 0.85
C MET A 51 -2.02 16.97 0.86
N GLU A 52 -1.68 16.13 1.80
CA GLU A 52 -0.33 15.55 1.90
C GLU A 52 -0.16 14.29 1.04
N ASP A 53 -1.23 13.78 0.47
CA ASP A 53 -1.18 12.56 -0.32
C ASP A 53 -0.91 12.86 -1.78
N ILE A 54 -0.13 11.99 -2.40
CA ILE A 54 0.08 12.02 -3.85
C ILE A 54 -0.55 10.79 -4.47
N ALA A 55 -1.00 10.93 -5.70
CA ALA A 55 -1.56 9.80 -6.44
C ALA A 55 -0.45 8.86 -6.88
N VAL A 56 -0.70 7.56 -6.76
CA VAL A 56 0.21 6.52 -7.22
C VAL A 56 -0.42 5.84 -8.42
N GLU A 57 0.32 5.75 -9.51
CA GLU A 57 -0.16 5.05 -10.72
C GLU A 57 -0.08 3.55 -10.52
N THR A 58 -1.18 2.86 -10.79
CA THR A 58 -1.22 1.42 -10.63
C THR A 58 -1.63 0.69 -11.91
N GLY A 59 -2.14 1.42 -12.89
CA GLY A 59 -2.72 0.80 -14.08
C GLY A 59 -4.04 0.10 -13.79
N SER A 60 -4.60 0.29 -12.62
CA SER A 60 -5.83 -0.33 -12.15
C SER A 60 -6.82 0.77 -11.76
N PRO A 61 -8.14 0.49 -11.80
CA PRO A 61 -9.12 1.45 -11.31
C PRO A 61 -9.10 1.65 -9.78
N VAL A 62 -8.34 0.83 -9.06
CA VAL A 62 -8.23 0.98 -7.61
C VAL A 62 -7.47 2.27 -7.28
N PRO A 63 -8.09 3.22 -6.53
CA PRO A 63 -7.39 4.43 -6.14
C PRO A 63 -6.25 4.10 -5.17
N PHE A 64 -5.06 4.59 -5.48
CA PHE A 64 -3.88 4.31 -4.66
C PHE A 64 -3.15 5.62 -4.39
N ILE A 65 -2.83 5.87 -3.13
CA ILE A 65 -2.19 7.12 -2.70
C ILE A 65 -1.07 6.83 -1.72
N MET A 66 -0.25 7.84 -1.50
CA MET A 66 0.87 7.77 -0.57
C MET A 66 1.14 9.16 -0.03
N ASN A 67 1.48 9.27 1.26
CA ASN A 67 1.90 10.54 1.83
C ASN A 67 3.24 10.95 1.20
N ARG A 68 3.31 12.19 0.72
CA ARG A 68 4.51 12.69 0.03
C ARG A 68 5.77 12.61 0.89
N LYS A 69 5.63 12.75 2.19
CA LYS A 69 6.78 12.70 3.10
C LYS A 69 7.34 11.30 3.25
N GLN A 70 6.52 10.30 2.99
CA GLN A 70 6.96 8.90 3.07
C GLN A 70 7.47 8.36 1.75
N ALA A 71 7.28 9.09 0.67
CA ALA A 71 7.70 8.64 -0.65
C ALA A 71 9.21 8.38 -0.73
N VAL A 72 10.00 9.04 0.13
CA VAL A 72 11.46 8.85 0.17
C VAL A 72 11.87 7.44 0.59
N PHE A 73 10.99 6.72 1.28
CA PHE A 73 11.28 5.36 1.73
C PHE A 73 11.06 4.31 0.64
N PHE A 74 10.48 4.70 -0.49
CA PHE A 74 10.09 3.76 -1.54
C PHE A 74 10.74 4.14 -2.87
N GLU A 75 10.96 3.13 -3.70
CA GLU A 75 11.42 3.36 -5.05
C GLU A 75 10.26 3.80 -5.93
N GLU A 76 10.57 4.43 -7.06
CA GLU A 76 9.54 4.95 -7.95
C GLU A 76 8.71 3.86 -8.61
N LYS A 77 9.29 2.69 -8.80
CA LYS A 77 8.62 1.55 -9.42
C LYS A 77 8.64 0.37 -8.47
N MET A 78 7.46 -0.08 -8.10
CA MET A 78 7.30 -1.19 -7.17
C MET A 78 6.24 -2.15 -7.68
N ARG A 79 6.16 -3.31 -7.09
CA ARG A 79 5.16 -4.31 -7.40
C ARG A 79 4.50 -4.77 -6.12
N LEU A 80 3.17 -4.82 -6.13
CA LEU A 80 2.38 -5.34 -5.03
C LEU A 80 1.70 -6.62 -5.47
N ASP A 81 1.97 -7.69 -4.74
CA ASP A 81 1.37 -8.99 -4.97
C ASP A 81 0.56 -9.40 -3.75
N ALA A 82 -0.30 -10.38 -3.88
CA ALA A 82 -1.10 -10.91 -2.79
C ALA A 82 -1.02 -12.43 -2.79
N ASP A 83 -0.99 -13.00 -1.58
CA ASP A 83 -1.03 -14.44 -1.42
C ASP A 83 -2.49 -14.90 -1.55
N PRO A 84 -2.81 -15.80 -2.47
CA PRO A 84 -4.19 -16.28 -2.64
C PRO A 84 -4.70 -17.09 -1.45
N ALA A 85 -3.80 -17.65 -0.65
CA ALA A 85 -4.18 -18.48 0.49
C ALA A 85 -4.38 -17.68 1.76
N THR A 86 -3.86 -16.46 1.83
CA THR A 86 -3.97 -15.58 3.00
C THR A 86 -4.44 -14.21 2.56
N TYR A 87 -4.63 -13.31 3.52
CA TYR A 87 -4.98 -11.92 3.21
C TYR A 87 -3.78 -10.99 3.31
N SER A 88 -2.60 -11.54 3.16
CA SER A 88 -1.37 -10.75 3.22
C SER A 88 -0.90 -10.34 1.83
N PHE A 89 -0.14 -9.26 1.80
CA PHE A 89 0.41 -8.71 0.57
C PHE A 89 1.94 -8.70 0.66
N ARG A 90 2.56 -8.65 -0.52
CA ARG A 90 4.00 -8.54 -0.63
C ARG A 90 4.33 -7.35 -1.53
N LEU A 91 5.18 -6.47 -1.02
CA LEU A 91 5.63 -5.29 -1.76
C LEU A 91 7.12 -5.42 -2.03
N ASP A 92 7.50 -5.33 -3.29
CA ASP A 92 8.91 -5.35 -3.67
C ASP A 92 9.16 -4.43 -4.87
N SER A 93 10.44 -4.21 -5.13
CA SER A 93 10.91 -3.51 -6.32
C SER A 93 12.03 -4.35 -6.94
N SER A 94 12.59 -3.87 -8.04
CA SER A 94 13.68 -4.60 -8.70
C SER A 94 14.92 -4.74 -7.82
N GLY A 95 15.12 -3.83 -6.88
CA GLY A 95 16.31 -3.85 -6.02
C GLY A 95 16.06 -4.14 -4.56
N GLN A 96 14.81 -4.30 -4.14
CA GLN A 96 14.51 -4.38 -2.73
C GLN A 96 13.18 -5.08 -2.46
N ASN A 97 13.14 -5.87 -1.39
CA ASN A 97 11.89 -6.44 -0.87
C ASN A 97 11.47 -5.62 0.35
N TYR A 98 10.31 -5.00 0.30
CA TYR A 98 9.83 -4.16 1.39
C TYR A 98 9.09 -4.92 2.46
N GLY A 99 8.48 -6.04 2.14
CA GLY A 99 7.78 -6.86 3.11
C GLY A 99 6.96 -7.94 2.45
N THR A 100 6.72 -9.03 3.20
CA THR A 100 6.00 -10.20 2.69
C THR A 100 4.75 -10.52 3.47
N ASN A 101 4.45 -9.76 4.52
CA ASN A 101 3.30 -10.04 5.38
C ASN A 101 2.52 -8.76 5.65
N ILE A 102 2.32 -7.99 4.59
CA ILE A 102 1.64 -6.71 4.67
C ILE A 102 0.15 -6.94 4.74
N GLN A 103 -0.52 -6.29 5.66
CA GLN A 103 -1.96 -6.41 5.82
C GLN A 103 -2.66 -5.09 5.53
N VAL A 104 -3.92 -5.18 5.16
CA VAL A 104 -4.75 -4.02 4.87
C VAL A 104 -5.61 -3.73 6.10
N LEU A 105 -5.53 -2.51 6.59
CA LEU A 105 -6.37 -2.04 7.67
C LEU A 105 -7.41 -1.08 7.09
N ASP A 106 -8.69 -1.38 7.31
CA ASP A 106 -9.77 -0.49 6.88
C ASP A 106 -9.95 0.60 7.93
N ALA A 107 -9.53 1.81 7.59
CA ALA A 107 -9.61 2.96 8.49
C ALA A 107 -10.74 3.92 8.11
N ARG A 108 -11.66 3.49 7.26
CA ARG A 108 -12.81 4.33 6.88
C ARG A 108 -13.78 4.47 8.04
N ALA A 109 -14.39 5.63 8.12
CA ALA A 109 -15.37 5.91 9.15
C ALA A 109 -16.68 5.12 8.92
#